data_fbcf27ac7e04aeb9ae8dabb419fcee0e
#
_entry.id   fbcf27ac7e04aeb9ae8dabb419fcee0e
#
_cell.length_a   1.000
_cell.length_b   1.000
_cell.length_c   1.000
_cell.angle_alpha   90.00
_cell.angle_beta   90.00
_cell.angle_gamma   90.00
#
_symmetry.space_group_name_H-M   'P 1'
#
loop_
_entity.id
_entity.type
_entity.pdbx_description
1 polymer ?
#
loop_
_entity_poly.entity_id
_entity_poly.type
_entity_poly.pdbx_seq_one_letter_code
_entity_poly.pdbx_strand_id
1 'polypeptide(L)'
;MNSSSAENTPPLLDIRGLRKYFPITRGFFRRVVGNVRAVDDVSFAVRQGEALGLVGESGCGKTTVSRSILRAIEPTAGQVLYHTRAGKVVDLASTPDKELKPLRREIQMIFQDPFGSLNPRMTLLDNVGEPLLVNGVRIRRERVERVAELLRLVGLRPEFMNRFPHAFSGGQRQRIGIARALATGPRLVVADEPVSALDVSVQAQVLNLLLELQLRLHLTFIFVAHDLSVVRHICDRVAVMYVGQLIELGTTEAVFQRPRHPYTAALMRAVPVPDPRVASGDAMLQGEVANPAAPPSGCYFHPRCRFAQDRCRREAPLLREVRPDHFARCHFAGELSLLQGV
;
A
#
# COMPACT_ATOMS: atom_id res chain seq x y z
N MET A 1 -17.16 -2.60 25.39
CA MET A 1 -17.82 -1.31 25.67
C MET A 1 -16.84 -0.19 25.31
N ASN A 2 -17.17 0.65 24.38
CA ASN A 2 -16.62 1.89 23.84
C ASN A 2 -16.43 1.88 22.33
N SER A 3 -17.54 1.76 21.59
CA SER A 3 -17.59 1.86 20.11
C SER A 3 -18.13 3.21 19.58
N SER A 4 -18.28 4.23 20.43
CA SER A 4 -18.96 5.48 20.04
C SER A 4 -18.07 6.72 19.89
N SER A 5 -16.75 6.63 20.09
CA SER A 5 -15.85 7.81 20.00
C SER A 5 -14.95 7.85 18.75
N ALA A 6 -15.01 6.86 17.86
CA ALA A 6 -14.14 6.78 16.67
C ALA A 6 -14.68 7.55 15.44
N GLU A 7 -15.95 7.95 15.44
CA GLU A 7 -16.63 8.49 14.25
C GLU A 7 -16.28 9.93 13.88
N ASN A 8 -15.59 10.70 14.74
CA ASN A 8 -15.38 12.14 14.52
C ASN A 8 -13.91 12.58 14.45
N THR A 9 -12.95 11.65 14.44
CA THR A 9 -11.54 12.00 14.31
C THR A 9 -11.17 12.14 12.83
N PRO A 10 -10.61 13.28 12.39
CA PRO A 10 -10.22 13.43 10.98
C PRO A 10 -9.18 12.35 10.60
N PRO A 11 -9.22 11.85 9.35
CA PRO A 11 -8.29 10.84 8.89
C PRO A 11 -6.85 11.40 8.92
N LEU A 12 -5.85 10.55 9.18
CA LEU A 12 -4.45 10.94 9.11
C LEU A 12 -4.06 11.32 7.68
N LEU A 13 -4.60 10.58 6.69
CA LEU A 13 -4.37 10.80 5.27
C LEU A 13 -5.71 10.72 4.52
N ASP A 14 -5.96 11.70 3.65
CA ASP A 14 -7.14 11.73 2.79
C ASP A 14 -6.72 11.98 1.33
N ILE A 15 -6.94 11.01 0.48
CA ILE A 15 -6.58 11.02 -0.93
C ILE A 15 -7.82 11.28 -1.75
N ARG A 16 -7.78 12.29 -2.62
CA ARG A 16 -8.92 12.73 -3.43
C ARG A 16 -8.58 12.83 -4.89
N GLY A 17 -9.21 12.01 -5.71
CA GLY A 17 -9.08 12.04 -7.16
C GLY A 17 -7.65 11.91 -7.66
N LEU A 18 -6.80 11.13 -6.97
CA LEU A 18 -5.39 10.98 -7.29
C LEU A 18 -5.23 10.37 -8.68
N ARG A 19 -4.42 11.03 -9.53
CA ARG A 19 -4.09 10.58 -10.88
C ARG A 19 -2.59 10.61 -11.11
N LYS A 20 -2.09 9.56 -11.75
CA LYS A 20 -0.73 9.53 -12.28
C LYS A 20 -0.70 8.90 -13.65
N TYR A 21 -0.38 9.72 -14.65
CA TYR A 21 -0.26 9.33 -16.03
C TYR A 21 1.19 9.44 -16.47
N PHE A 22 1.70 8.41 -17.13
CA PHE A 22 3.04 8.42 -17.71
C PHE A 22 2.92 8.62 -19.23
N PRO A 23 3.55 9.64 -19.81
CA PRO A 23 3.47 9.91 -21.25
C PRO A 23 4.19 8.81 -22.04
N ILE A 24 3.53 8.31 -23.09
CA ILE A 24 4.14 7.44 -24.10
C ILE A 24 4.72 8.35 -25.19
N THR A 25 6.03 8.35 -25.34
CA THR A 25 6.70 9.15 -26.35
C THR A 25 7.15 8.28 -27.52
N ARG A 26 7.02 8.78 -28.77
CA ARG A 26 7.43 8.09 -29.99
C ARG A 26 8.27 9.00 -30.90
N GLY A 27 9.20 8.37 -31.61
CA GLY A 27 10.06 9.03 -32.59
C GLY A 27 11.21 9.83 -31.99
N PHE A 28 12.09 10.35 -32.88
CA PHE A 28 13.30 11.10 -32.51
C PHE A 28 12.98 12.36 -31.69
N PHE A 29 11.88 13.03 -32.00
CA PHE A 29 11.43 14.26 -31.32
C PHE A 29 10.59 13.98 -30.06
N ARG A 30 10.54 12.72 -29.55
CA ARG A 30 9.79 12.33 -28.33
C ARG A 30 8.37 12.89 -28.25
N ARG A 31 7.62 12.88 -29.37
CA ARG A 31 6.23 13.34 -29.38
C ARG A 31 5.37 12.43 -28.50
N VAL A 32 4.55 13.04 -27.63
CA VAL A 32 3.59 12.30 -26.78
C VAL A 32 2.48 11.77 -27.67
N VAL A 33 2.33 10.45 -27.75
CA VAL A 33 1.32 9.74 -28.55
C VAL A 33 0.21 9.10 -27.70
N GLY A 34 0.34 9.13 -26.38
CA GLY A 34 -0.62 8.57 -25.44
C GLY A 34 -0.12 8.66 -24.02
N ASN A 35 -0.91 8.13 -23.09
CA ASN A 35 -0.56 8.05 -21.67
C ASN A 35 -0.87 6.68 -21.08
N VAL A 36 0.03 6.14 -20.27
CA VAL A 36 -0.26 5.01 -19.39
C VAL A 36 -0.94 5.55 -18.14
N ARG A 37 -2.20 5.18 -17.90
CA ARG A 37 -3.00 5.58 -16.72
C ARG A 37 -2.68 4.66 -15.55
N ALA A 38 -1.51 4.88 -14.92
CA ALA A 38 -1.07 4.02 -13.82
C ALA A 38 -1.90 4.20 -12.54
N VAL A 39 -2.42 5.41 -12.30
CA VAL A 39 -3.41 5.74 -11.27
C VAL A 39 -4.45 6.64 -11.92
N ASP A 40 -5.72 6.24 -11.82
CA ASP A 40 -6.82 6.90 -12.51
C ASP A 40 -8.03 7.06 -11.57
N ASP A 41 -8.14 8.25 -10.95
CA ASP A 41 -9.22 8.64 -10.06
C ASP A 41 -9.31 7.77 -8.78
N VAL A 42 -8.22 7.71 -8.02
CA VAL A 42 -8.16 6.98 -6.75
C VAL A 42 -8.45 7.91 -5.59
N SER A 43 -9.46 7.55 -4.77
CA SER A 43 -9.87 8.30 -3.58
C SER A 43 -10.12 7.35 -2.42
N PHE A 44 -9.44 7.58 -1.28
CA PHE A 44 -9.66 6.88 -0.02
C PHE A 44 -9.02 7.63 1.13
N ALA A 45 -9.49 7.36 2.34
CA ALA A 45 -8.92 7.91 3.56
C ALA A 45 -8.32 6.81 4.44
N VAL A 46 -7.26 7.17 5.19
CA VAL A 46 -6.59 6.29 6.16
C VAL A 46 -6.70 6.93 7.54
N ARG A 47 -7.26 6.20 8.50
CA ARG A 47 -7.43 6.65 9.89
C ARG A 47 -6.11 6.52 10.65
N GLN A 48 -5.93 7.30 11.69
CA GLN A 48 -4.73 7.16 12.53
C GLN A 48 -4.72 5.82 13.26
N GLY A 49 -3.58 5.12 13.25
CA GLY A 49 -3.42 3.79 13.86
C GLY A 49 -3.95 2.64 13.02
N GLU A 50 -4.59 2.92 11.87
CA GLU A 50 -5.14 1.92 10.96
C GLU A 50 -4.05 1.27 10.10
N ALA A 51 -4.23 -0.01 9.78
CA ALA A 51 -3.54 -0.71 8.69
C ALA A 51 -4.48 -0.86 7.50
N LEU A 52 -4.26 -0.09 6.42
CA LEU A 52 -5.00 -0.21 5.17
C LEU A 52 -4.21 -1.07 4.17
N GLY A 53 -4.79 -2.19 3.73
CA GLY A 53 -4.26 -3.03 2.68
C GLY A 53 -4.58 -2.48 1.28
N LEU A 54 -3.58 -2.35 0.41
CA LEU A 54 -3.74 -1.98 -0.98
C LEU A 54 -3.41 -3.19 -1.86
N VAL A 55 -4.43 -3.80 -2.47
CA VAL A 55 -4.31 -5.10 -3.16
C VAL A 55 -4.77 -5.04 -4.62
N GLY A 56 -4.38 -6.03 -5.41
CA GLY A 56 -4.76 -6.20 -6.81
C GLY A 56 -3.66 -6.91 -7.61
N GLU A 57 -3.95 -7.27 -8.86
CA GLU A 57 -3.00 -7.93 -9.75
C GLU A 57 -1.72 -7.10 -9.96
N SER A 58 -0.63 -7.76 -10.37
CA SER A 58 0.63 -7.06 -10.70
C SER A 58 0.38 -6.03 -11.81
N GLY A 59 1.01 -4.85 -11.69
CA GLY A 59 0.84 -3.76 -12.66
C GLY A 59 -0.44 -2.94 -12.52
N CYS A 60 -1.35 -3.22 -11.58
CA CYS A 60 -2.59 -2.45 -11.42
C CYS A 60 -2.41 -1.03 -10.81
N GLY A 61 -1.17 -0.63 -10.45
CA GLY A 61 -0.86 0.74 -10.00
C GLY A 61 -0.58 0.92 -8.51
N LYS A 62 -0.59 -0.11 -7.67
CA LYS A 62 -0.37 -0.06 -6.20
C LYS A 62 0.90 0.71 -5.80
N THR A 63 2.04 0.29 -6.33
CA THR A 63 3.34 0.94 -6.07
C THR A 63 3.35 2.39 -6.55
N THR A 64 2.64 2.70 -7.65
CA THR A 64 2.52 4.08 -8.14
C THR A 64 1.70 4.94 -7.18
N VAL A 65 0.59 4.44 -6.64
CA VAL A 65 -0.19 5.12 -5.58
C VAL A 65 0.69 5.39 -4.37
N SER A 66 1.38 4.37 -3.85
CA SER A 66 2.27 4.48 -2.70
C SER A 66 3.36 5.54 -2.88
N ARG A 67 4.03 5.52 -4.03
CA ARG A 67 5.09 6.50 -4.35
C ARG A 67 4.54 7.90 -4.59
N SER A 68 3.31 8.02 -5.10
CA SER A 68 2.64 9.32 -5.26
C SER A 68 2.24 9.92 -3.91
N ILE A 69 1.78 9.11 -2.96
CA ILE A 69 1.48 9.54 -1.58
C ILE A 69 2.73 10.13 -0.91
N LEU A 70 3.87 9.46 -1.08
CA LEU A 70 5.17 9.91 -0.53
C LEU A 70 5.79 11.06 -1.32
N ARG A 71 5.16 11.48 -2.42
CA ARG A 71 5.75 12.44 -3.35
C ARG A 71 7.15 12.02 -3.85
N ALA A 72 7.39 10.69 -3.92
CA ALA A 72 8.54 10.11 -4.62
C ALA A 72 8.32 10.12 -6.14
N ILE A 73 7.05 10.13 -6.56
CA ILE A 73 6.58 10.37 -7.93
C ILE A 73 5.54 11.49 -7.85
N GLU A 74 5.71 12.55 -8.65
CA GLU A 74 4.74 13.63 -8.71
C GLU A 74 3.42 13.15 -9.29
N PRO A 75 2.27 13.35 -8.60
CA PRO A 75 0.96 13.13 -9.18
C PRO A 75 0.71 14.00 -10.41
N THR A 76 -0.11 13.53 -11.34
CA THR A 76 -0.57 14.34 -12.48
C THR A 76 -1.72 15.25 -12.08
N ALA A 77 -2.57 14.79 -11.15
CA ALA A 77 -3.70 15.54 -10.59
C ALA A 77 -4.18 14.88 -9.30
N GLY A 78 -5.09 15.54 -8.59
CA GLY A 78 -5.66 15.11 -7.33
C GLY A 78 -4.95 15.71 -6.12
N GLN A 79 -5.40 15.34 -4.93
CA GLN A 79 -4.90 15.84 -3.65
C GLN A 79 -4.49 14.68 -2.74
N VAL A 80 -3.48 14.93 -1.90
CA VAL A 80 -3.02 14.03 -0.84
C VAL A 80 -2.94 14.83 0.44
N LEU A 81 -4.06 14.91 1.15
CA LEU A 81 -4.21 15.71 2.36
C LEU A 81 -3.68 14.95 3.57
N TYR A 82 -2.64 15.45 4.21
CA TYR A 82 -2.01 14.87 5.38
C TYR A 82 -2.23 15.75 6.62
N HIS A 83 -2.70 15.12 7.70
CA HIS A 83 -2.89 15.76 9.01
C HIS A 83 -1.61 15.66 9.84
N THR A 84 -0.84 16.75 9.88
CA THR A 84 0.45 16.83 10.59
C THR A 84 0.29 16.72 12.11
N ARG A 85 1.39 16.44 12.82
CA ARG A 85 1.42 16.46 14.30
C ARG A 85 1.03 17.83 14.89
N ALA A 86 1.29 18.90 14.14
CA ALA A 86 0.94 20.26 14.54
C ALA A 86 -0.56 20.61 14.32
N GLY A 87 -1.40 19.64 13.92
CA GLY A 87 -2.82 19.84 13.66
C GLY A 87 -3.14 20.56 12.34
N LYS A 88 -2.15 20.79 11.47
CA LYS A 88 -2.36 21.39 10.15
C LYS A 88 -2.66 20.32 9.11
N VAL A 89 -3.54 20.67 8.17
CA VAL A 89 -3.77 19.85 6.97
C VAL A 89 -2.90 20.39 5.85
N VAL A 90 -2.08 19.53 5.25
CA VAL A 90 -1.16 19.88 4.17
C VAL A 90 -1.43 18.99 2.98
N ASP A 91 -1.58 19.56 1.79
CA ASP A 91 -1.68 18.78 0.55
C ASP A 91 -0.27 18.42 0.05
N LEU A 92 0.15 17.18 0.29
CA LEU A 92 1.47 16.68 -0.12
C LEU A 92 1.65 16.72 -1.66
N ALA A 93 0.56 16.66 -2.43
CA ALA A 93 0.63 16.65 -3.89
C ALA A 93 1.12 17.99 -4.47
N SER A 94 0.76 19.10 -3.83
CA SER A 94 1.06 20.47 -4.29
C SER A 94 2.12 21.20 -3.47
N THR A 95 2.48 20.66 -2.29
CA THR A 95 3.44 21.30 -1.37
C THR A 95 4.83 21.40 -2.00
N PRO A 96 5.50 22.58 -1.94
CA PRO A 96 6.87 22.75 -2.41
C PRO A 96 7.86 21.85 -1.65
N ASP A 97 8.92 21.39 -2.34
CA ASP A 97 9.90 20.43 -1.77
C ASP A 97 10.56 20.91 -0.46
N LYS A 98 10.76 22.22 -0.30
CA LYS A 98 11.33 22.81 0.93
C LYS A 98 10.43 22.57 2.14
N GLU A 99 9.11 22.68 1.94
CA GLU A 99 8.11 22.47 2.99
C GLU A 99 7.76 20.99 3.16
N LEU A 100 7.92 20.19 2.11
CA LEU A 100 7.72 18.75 2.14
C LEU A 100 8.83 18.02 2.94
N LYS A 101 10.06 18.55 2.93
CA LYS A 101 11.21 17.93 3.60
C LYS A 101 10.98 17.61 5.10
N PRO A 102 10.46 18.53 5.94
CA PRO A 102 10.15 18.22 7.33
C PRO A 102 9.03 17.19 7.48
N LEU A 103 8.04 17.16 6.56
CA LEU A 103 6.92 16.21 6.60
C LEU A 103 7.36 14.78 6.27
N ARG A 104 8.42 14.61 5.46
CA ARG A 104 9.02 13.30 5.19
C ARG A 104 9.55 12.59 6.44
N ARG A 105 9.75 13.30 7.57
CA ARG A 105 10.06 12.66 8.85
C ARG A 105 8.88 11.89 9.42
N GLU A 106 7.66 12.36 9.16
CA GLU A 106 6.41 11.77 9.67
C GLU A 106 5.89 10.65 8.76
N ILE A 107 6.36 10.59 7.50
CA ILE A 107 5.89 9.64 6.48
C ILE A 107 7.10 8.90 5.92
N GLN A 108 7.17 7.59 6.12
CA GLN A 108 8.29 6.76 5.72
C GLN A 108 7.85 5.58 4.87
N MET A 109 8.81 4.93 4.21
CA MET A 109 8.57 3.77 3.34
C MET A 109 9.44 2.59 3.74
N ILE A 110 8.84 1.40 3.77
CA ILE A 110 9.54 0.12 3.78
C ILE A 110 9.48 -0.42 2.35
N PHE A 111 10.65 -0.70 1.76
CA PHE A 111 10.77 -1.10 0.36
C PHE A 111 10.63 -2.62 0.19
N GLN A 112 10.19 -3.03 -0.99
CA GLN A 112 9.99 -4.41 -1.41
C GLN A 112 11.29 -5.22 -1.41
N ASP A 113 12.39 -4.63 -1.91
CA ASP A 113 13.69 -5.31 -2.02
C ASP A 113 14.58 -4.96 -0.81
N PRO A 114 14.79 -5.92 0.12
CA PRO A 114 15.66 -5.70 1.27
C PRO A 114 17.16 -5.59 0.88
N PHE A 115 17.53 -6.06 -0.31
CA PHE A 115 18.90 -5.98 -0.81
C PHE A 115 19.20 -4.61 -1.42
N GLY A 116 18.35 -4.14 -2.32
CA GLY A 116 18.50 -2.84 -2.96
C GLY A 116 18.17 -1.65 -2.05
N SER A 117 17.47 -1.89 -0.96
CA SER A 117 17.09 -0.82 -0.02
C SER A 117 18.24 -0.34 0.86
N LEU A 118 19.27 -1.15 1.12
CA LEU A 118 20.40 -0.83 1.98
C LEU A 118 21.66 -0.58 1.13
N ASN A 119 22.44 0.44 1.49
CA ASN A 119 23.73 0.68 0.84
C ASN A 119 24.74 -0.40 1.32
N PRO A 120 25.24 -1.29 0.44
CA PRO A 120 26.13 -2.39 0.83
C PRO A 120 27.52 -1.92 1.32
N ARG A 121 27.89 -0.66 1.03
CA ARG A 121 29.17 -0.06 1.43
C ARG A 121 29.10 0.67 2.77
N MET A 122 27.93 0.77 3.37
CA MET A 122 27.69 1.42 4.66
C MET A 122 27.45 0.37 5.74
N THR A 123 27.88 0.67 6.97
CA THR A 123 27.55 -0.15 8.14
C THR A 123 26.06 -0.07 8.47
N LEU A 124 25.55 -0.93 9.37
CA LEU A 124 24.19 -0.79 9.86
C LEU A 124 23.98 0.54 10.58
N LEU A 125 24.98 0.98 11.36
CA LEU A 125 24.95 2.29 12.03
C LEU A 125 24.70 3.41 11.02
N ASP A 126 25.38 3.37 9.89
CA ASP A 126 25.25 4.41 8.87
C ASP A 126 23.93 4.28 8.09
N ASN A 127 23.55 3.05 7.68
CA ASN A 127 22.30 2.80 6.96
C ASN A 127 21.06 3.20 7.77
N VAL A 128 20.98 2.80 9.06
CA VAL A 128 19.84 3.09 9.94
C VAL A 128 19.93 4.52 10.48
N GLY A 129 21.15 5.04 10.66
CA GLY A 129 21.41 6.39 11.16
C GLY A 129 21.31 7.51 10.12
N GLU A 130 21.34 7.18 8.81
CA GLU A 130 21.26 8.17 7.72
C GLU A 130 20.01 9.07 7.82
N PRO A 131 18.79 8.54 8.02
CA PRO A 131 17.61 9.39 8.19
C PRO A 131 17.72 10.35 9.38
N LEU A 132 18.38 9.94 10.47
CA LEU A 132 18.64 10.80 11.62
C LEU A 132 19.60 11.95 11.27
N LEU A 133 20.70 11.63 10.57
CA LEU A 133 21.70 12.61 10.13
C LEU A 133 21.08 13.66 9.19
N VAL A 134 20.33 13.22 8.18
CA VAL A 134 19.65 14.10 7.21
C VAL A 134 18.63 15.00 7.91
N ASN A 135 18.04 14.54 9.00
CA ASN A 135 17.07 15.30 9.80
C ASN A 135 17.68 16.06 10.98
N GLY A 136 19.00 16.26 11.00
CA GLY A 136 19.68 17.19 11.90
C GLY A 136 20.28 16.61 13.18
N VAL A 137 20.18 15.28 13.41
CA VAL A 137 20.88 14.60 14.52
C VAL A 137 22.35 14.42 14.16
N ARG A 138 23.15 15.49 14.36
CA ARG A 138 24.57 15.52 13.92
C ARG A 138 25.51 14.85 14.92
N ILE A 139 25.13 14.76 16.18
CA ILE A 139 25.96 14.19 17.24
C ILE A 139 26.02 12.67 17.07
N ARG A 140 27.23 12.12 16.87
CA ARG A 140 27.43 10.69 16.62
C ARG A 140 26.92 9.82 17.78
N ARG A 141 27.16 10.23 19.00
CA ARG A 141 26.72 9.51 20.21
C ARG A 141 25.20 9.32 20.23
N GLU A 142 24.43 10.37 19.99
CA GLU A 142 22.98 10.30 19.95
C GLU A 142 22.48 9.34 18.85
N ARG A 143 23.14 9.38 17.67
CA ARG A 143 22.80 8.44 16.59
C ARG A 143 23.10 6.98 16.97
N VAL A 144 24.25 6.72 17.62
CA VAL A 144 24.63 5.38 18.09
C VAL A 144 23.60 4.86 19.10
N GLU A 145 23.22 5.66 20.08
CA GLU A 145 22.22 5.32 21.10
C GLU A 145 20.86 5.02 20.43
N ARG A 146 20.42 5.89 19.53
CA ARG A 146 19.15 5.70 18.83
C ARG A 146 19.14 4.50 17.89
N VAL A 147 20.23 4.25 17.15
CA VAL A 147 20.37 3.06 16.30
C VAL A 147 20.38 1.79 17.14
N ALA A 148 21.04 1.78 18.31
CA ALA A 148 21.02 0.64 19.23
C ALA A 148 19.59 0.32 19.71
N GLU A 149 18.78 1.34 20.04
CA GLU A 149 17.37 1.17 20.41
C GLU A 149 16.55 0.59 19.25
N LEU A 150 16.73 1.13 18.04
CA LEU A 150 16.01 0.67 16.84
C LEU A 150 16.35 -0.78 16.48
N LEU A 151 17.64 -1.18 16.61
CA LEU A 151 18.03 -2.57 16.38
C LEU A 151 17.36 -3.50 17.40
N ARG A 152 17.35 -3.16 18.70
CA ARG A 152 16.63 -3.95 19.71
C ARG A 152 15.13 -4.04 19.38
N LEU A 153 14.52 -2.94 18.95
CA LEU A 153 13.11 -2.85 18.60
C LEU A 153 12.69 -3.83 17.50
N VAL A 154 13.61 -4.09 16.54
CA VAL A 154 13.38 -5.06 15.46
C VAL A 154 13.98 -6.45 15.75
N GLY A 155 14.37 -6.72 16.99
CA GLY A 155 14.91 -8.01 17.43
C GLY A 155 16.34 -8.31 16.95
N LEU A 156 17.13 -7.27 16.69
CA LEU A 156 18.55 -7.40 16.34
C LEU A 156 19.45 -6.93 17.49
N ARG A 157 20.64 -7.55 17.60
CA ARG A 157 21.63 -7.16 18.61
C ARG A 157 22.30 -5.84 18.25
N PRO A 158 22.45 -4.87 19.17
CA PRO A 158 23.13 -3.60 18.91
C PRO A 158 24.58 -3.75 18.48
N GLU A 159 25.27 -4.82 18.93
CA GLU A 159 26.66 -5.10 18.56
C GLU A 159 26.84 -5.29 17.05
N PHE A 160 25.75 -5.55 16.32
CA PHE A 160 25.77 -5.69 14.86
C PHE A 160 25.89 -4.36 14.11
N MET A 161 25.78 -3.21 14.79
CA MET A 161 25.75 -1.89 14.14
C MET A 161 26.98 -1.59 13.28
N ASN A 162 28.16 -2.20 13.59
CA ASN A 162 29.38 -2.01 12.81
C ASN A 162 29.54 -3.02 11.65
N ARG A 163 28.58 -3.94 11.48
CA ARG A 163 28.59 -4.92 10.37
C ARG A 163 27.94 -4.30 9.12
N PHE A 164 28.27 -4.90 7.98
CA PHE A 164 27.73 -4.53 6.67
C PHE A 164 26.51 -5.37 6.31
N PRO A 165 25.60 -4.88 5.45
CA PRO A 165 24.38 -5.59 5.08
C PRO A 165 24.59 -7.01 4.54
N HIS A 166 25.69 -7.27 3.82
CA HIS A 166 25.97 -8.60 3.25
C HIS A 166 26.19 -9.70 4.31
N ALA A 167 26.45 -9.35 5.56
CA ALA A 167 26.61 -10.30 6.67
C ALA A 167 25.28 -10.80 7.26
N PHE A 168 24.13 -10.42 6.69
CA PHE A 168 22.80 -10.70 7.22
C PHE A 168 21.94 -11.47 6.22
N SER A 169 21.04 -12.32 6.75
CA SER A 169 20.00 -13.00 5.95
C SER A 169 18.97 -12.01 5.38
N GLY A 170 18.17 -12.45 4.42
CA GLY A 170 17.10 -11.63 3.83
C GLY A 170 16.13 -11.07 4.87
N GLY A 171 15.66 -11.90 5.80
CA GLY A 171 14.77 -11.46 6.89
C GLY A 171 15.44 -10.50 7.88
N GLN A 172 16.72 -10.69 8.17
CA GLN A 172 17.48 -9.74 9.00
C GLN A 172 17.66 -8.40 8.27
N ARG A 173 17.94 -8.39 6.97
CA ARG A 173 18.00 -7.16 6.16
C ARG A 173 16.67 -6.43 6.12
N GLN A 174 15.57 -7.17 6.01
CA GLN A 174 14.22 -6.57 6.08
C GLN A 174 13.99 -5.89 7.44
N ARG A 175 14.38 -6.53 8.54
CA ARG A 175 14.31 -5.91 9.88
C ARG A 175 15.19 -4.65 9.99
N ILE A 176 16.35 -4.63 9.35
CA ILE A 176 17.21 -3.42 9.28
C ILE A 176 16.51 -2.32 8.47
N GLY A 177 15.87 -2.66 7.34
CA GLY A 177 15.05 -1.73 6.55
C GLY A 177 13.89 -1.14 7.34
N ILE A 178 13.21 -1.96 8.16
CA ILE A 178 12.17 -1.52 9.10
C ILE A 178 12.76 -0.55 10.14
N ALA A 179 13.90 -0.90 10.77
CA ALA A 179 14.58 -0.04 11.74
C ALA A 179 14.91 1.33 11.12
N ARG A 180 15.42 1.35 9.88
CA ARG A 180 15.71 2.58 9.14
C ARG A 180 14.46 3.43 8.91
N ALA A 181 13.35 2.83 8.48
CA ALA A 181 12.09 3.52 8.29
C ALA A 181 11.56 4.13 9.60
N LEU A 182 11.78 3.48 10.74
CA LEU A 182 11.34 3.95 12.06
C LEU A 182 12.29 4.97 12.70
N ALA A 183 13.45 5.25 12.11
CA ALA A 183 14.48 6.08 12.72
C ALA A 183 13.98 7.49 13.11
N THR A 184 13.17 8.11 12.25
CA THR A 184 12.60 9.45 12.45
C THR A 184 11.36 9.48 13.33
N GLY A 185 10.84 8.33 13.78
CA GLY A 185 9.59 8.22 14.53
C GLY A 185 8.37 8.63 13.70
N PRO A 186 8.11 7.99 12.55
CA PRO A 186 7.01 8.34 11.66
C PRO A 186 5.64 8.08 12.30
N ARG A 187 4.59 8.67 11.72
CA ARG A 187 3.18 8.36 12.02
C ARG A 187 2.56 7.47 10.94
N LEU A 188 3.02 7.65 9.70
CA LEU A 188 2.58 6.88 8.55
C LEU A 188 3.76 6.11 7.95
N VAL A 189 3.58 4.81 7.76
CA VAL A 189 4.54 3.94 7.07
C VAL A 189 3.85 3.29 5.88
N VAL A 190 4.39 3.52 4.70
CA VAL A 190 3.96 2.81 3.49
C VAL A 190 4.87 1.60 3.31
N ALA A 191 4.31 0.40 3.46
CA ALA A 191 5.03 -0.86 3.31
C ALA A 191 4.73 -1.44 1.92
N ASP A 192 5.67 -1.29 0.98
CA ASP A 192 5.53 -1.78 -0.39
C ASP A 192 6.06 -3.21 -0.48
N GLU A 193 5.16 -4.19 -0.46
CA GLU A 193 5.44 -5.63 -0.49
C GLU A 193 6.55 -6.08 0.48
N PRO A 194 6.47 -5.75 1.77
CA PRO A 194 7.60 -5.85 2.70
C PRO A 194 8.06 -7.28 3.00
N VAL A 195 7.37 -8.30 2.51
CA VAL A 195 7.68 -9.72 2.78
C VAL A 195 7.76 -10.58 1.52
N SER A 196 7.51 -10.02 0.32
CA SER A 196 7.40 -10.79 -0.93
C SER A 196 8.66 -11.54 -1.34
N ALA A 197 9.83 -11.07 -0.93
CA ALA A 197 11.14 -11.65 -1.25
C ALA A 197 11.67 -12.61 -0.16
N LEU A 198 10.83 -13.01 0.81
CA LEU A 198 11.21 -13.80 1.98
C LEU A 198 10.54 -15.18 1.97
N ASP A 199 11.17 -16.16 2.61
CA ASP A 199 10.60 -17.49 2.86
C ASP A 199 9.37 -17.38 3.78
N VAL A 200 8.38 -18.26 3.62
CA VAL A 200 7.08 -18.24 4.33
C VAL A 200 7.24 -18.14 5.86
N SER A 201 8.18 -18.87 6.46
CA SER A 201 8.44 -18.82 7.91
C SER A 201 9.01 -17.48 8.35
N VAL A 202 9.85 -16.87 7.54
CA VAL A 202 10.44 -15.55 7.80
C VAL A 202 9.41 -14.45 7.56
N GLN A 203 8.54 -14.60 6.55
CA GLN A 203 7.40 -13.69 6.32
C GLN A 203 6.54 -13.55 7.57
N ALA A 204 6.11 -14.68 8.17
CA ALA A 204 5.30 -14.67 9.39
C ALA A 204 5.97 -13.90 10.55
N GLN A 205 7.29 -14.09 10.73
CA GLN A 205 8.05 -13.38 11.76
C GLN A 205 8.10 -11.87 11.52
N VAL A 206 8.27 -11.44 10.26
CA VAL A 206 8.32 -10.01 9.91
C VAL A 206 6.93 -9.37 10.02
N LEU A 207 5.86 -10.09 9.64
CA LEU A 207 4.49 -9.61 9.79
C LEU A 207 4.10 -9.43 11.26
N ASN A 208 4.42 -10.40 12.12
CA ASN A 208 4.19 -10.29 13.56
C ASN A 208 4.97 -9.11 14.18
N LEU A 209 6.21 -8.89 13.73
CA LEU A 209 7.00 -7.73 14.13
C LEU A 209 6.31 -6.42 13.73
N LEU A 210 5.77 -6.31 12.50
CA LEU A 210 5.08 -5.10 12.03
C LEU A 210 3.81 -4.83 12.84
N LEU A 211 3.04 -5.88 13.18
CA LEU A 211 1.86 -5.78 14.06
C LEU A 211 2.24 -5.28 15.47
N GLU A 212 3.29 -5.87 16.08
CA GLU A 212 3.79 -5.41 17.38
C GLU A 212 4.22 -3.95 17.34
N LEU A 213 4.94 -3.55 16.30
CA LEU A 213 5.40 -2.18 16.11
C LEU A 213 4.23 -1.20 15.89
N GLN A 214 3.19 -1.61 15.15
CA GLN A 214 1.97 -0.83 14.97
C GLN A 214 1.32 -0.50 16.30
N LEU A 215 1.09 -1.50 17.13
CA LEU A 215 0.46 -1.34 18.45
C LEU A 215 1.33 -0.53 19.41
N ARG A 216 2.63 -0.87 19.50
CA ARG A 216 3.55 -0.25 20.45
C ARG A 216 3.86 1.21 20.13
N LEU A 217 3.96 1.57 18.85
CA LEU A 217 4.33 2.89 18.38
C LEU A 217 3.15 3.69 17.82
N HIS A 218 1.93 3.14 17.87
CA HIS A 218 0.71 3.73 17.30
C HIS A 218 0.89 4.14 15.83
N LEU A 219 1.52 3.25 15.04
CA LEU A 219 1.81 3.50 13.62
C LEU A 219 0.54 3.32 12.78
N THR A 220 0.43 4.14 11.74
CA THR A 220 -0.53 3.95 10.66
C THR A 220 0.19 3.31 9.49
N PHE A 221 -0.42 2.28 8.88
CA PHE A 221 0.17 1.59 7.73
C PHE A 221 -0.69 1.72 6.47
N ILE A 222 -0.03 1.91 5.32
CA ILE A 222 -0.55 1.52 4.02
C ILE A 222 0.27 0.31 3.57
N PHE A 223 -0.36 -0.84 3.52
CA PHE A 223 0.28 -2.12 3.27
C PHE A 223 -0.01 -2.57 1.84
N VAL A 224 0.97 -2.45 0.94
CA VAL A 224 0.84 -2.97 -0.42
C VAL A 224 1.21 -4.43 -0.43
N ALA A 225 0.31 -5.28 -0.91
CA ALA A 225 0.57 -6.71 -1.06
C ALA A 225 -0.13 -7.27 -2.29
N HIS A 226 0.43 -8.34 -2.83
CA HIS A 226 -0.23 -9.20 -3.82
C HIS A 226 -0.80 -10.47 -3.17
N ASP A 227 -0.29 -10.87 -1.99
CA ASP A 227 -0.80 -11.98 -1.21
C ASP A 227 -1.93 -11.52 -0.29
N LEU A 228 -3.14 -12.00 -0.57
CA LEU A 228 -4.35 -11.66 0.17
C LEU A 228 -4.40 -12.31 1.56
N SER A 229 -3.71 -13.43 1.78
CA SER A 229 -3.63 -14.07 3.10
C SER A 229 -2.87 -13.20 4.09
N VAL A 230 -1.80 -12.54 3.64
CA VAL A 230 -1.06 -11.54 4.41
C VAL A 230 -1.96 -10.36 4.79
N VAL A 231 -2.70 -9.83 3.82
CA VAL A 231 -3.60 -8.68 4.03
C VAL A 231 -4.72 -9.01 5.01
N ARG A 232 -5.30 -10.20 4.91
CA ARG A 232 -6.34 -10.69 5.83
C ARG A 232 -5.86 -10.74 7.27
N HIS A 233 -4.56 -11.00 7.48
CA HIS A 233 -3.97 -11.14 8.80
C HIS A 233 -3.61 -9.80 9.45
N ILE A 234 -3.15 -8.80 8.65
CA ILE A 234 -2.54 -7.58 9.19
C ILE A 234 -3.39 -6.33 9.01
N CYS A 235 -4.33 -6.29 8.04
CA CYS A 235 -5.03 -5.08 7.68
C CYS A 235 -6.44 -4.99 8.28
N ASP A 236 -6.80 -3.81 8.76
CA ASP A 236 -8.15 -3.49 9.26
C ASP A 236 -9.14 -3.29 8.11
N ARG A 237 -8.69 -2.61 7.05
CA ARG A 237 -9.46 -2.34 5.82
C ARG A 237 -8.64 -2.69 4.59
N VAL A 238 -9.34 -2.96 3.49
CA VAL A 238 -8.74 -3.33 2.21
C VAL A 238 -9.28 -2.44 1.09
N ALA A 239 -8.36 -1.91 0.31
CA ALA A 239 -8.58 -1.16 -0.92
C ALA A 239 -8.13 -2.03 -2.11
N VAL A 240 -9.07 -2.45 -2.95
CA VAL A 240 -8.82 -3.32 -4.10
C VAL A 240 -8.66 -2.47 -5.35
N MET A 241 -7.54 -2.64 -6.05
CA MET A 241 -7.23 -1.90 -7.28
C MET A 241 -7.30 -2.80 -8.52
N TYR A 242 -7.78 -2.23 -9.62
CA TYR A 242 -7.75 -2.81 -10.95
C TYR A 242 -7.45 -1.73 -11.99
N VAL A 243 -6.40 -1.92 -12.78
CA VAL A 243 -5.96 -1.01 -13.87
C VAL A 243 -6.05 0.47 -13.50
N GLY A 244 -5.30 0.84 -12.46
CA GLY A 244 -5.21 2.22 -11.97
C GLY A 244 -6.39 2.74 -11.17
N GLN A 245 -7.49 2.00 -11.08
CA GLN A 245 -8.69 2.43 -10.36
C GLN A 245 -8.90 1.68 -9.04
N LEU A 246 -9.45 2.37 -8.05
CA LEU A 246 -10.00 1.76 -6.85
C LEU A 246 -11.39 1.20 -7.18
N ILE A 247 -11.57 -0.11 -7.04
CA ILE A 247 -12.81 -0.78 -7.42
C ILE A 247 -13.63 -1.26 -6.22
N GLU A 248 -12.99 -1.52 -5.08
CA GLU A 248 -13.66 -1.87 -3.84
C GLU A 248 -12.86 -1.40 -2.64
N LEU A 249 -13.53 -0.92 -1.59
CA LEU A 249 -12.94 -0.49 -0.32
C LEU A 249 -13.89 -0.87 0.81
N GLY A 250 -13.40 -1.52 1.84
CA GLY A 250 -14.20 -1.90 3.00
C GLY A 250 -13.37 -2.47 4.12
N THR A 251 -14.00 -2.87 5.23
CA THR A 251 -13.32 -3.64 6.27
C THR A 251 -12.81 -4.96 5.69
N THR A 252 -11.70 -5.45 6.19
CA THR A 252 -11.09 -6.70 5.72
C THR A 252 -12.12 -7.83 5.75
N GLU A 253 -12.86 -7.96 6.85
CA GLU A 253 -13.91 -8.96 6.97
C GLU A 253 -14.99 -8.84 5.90
N ALA A 254 -15.51 -7.62 5.66
CA ALA A 254 -16.57 -7.39 4.69
C ALA A 254 -16.12 -7.70 3.25
N VAL A 255 -14.90 -7.28 2.87
CA VAL A 255 -14.36 -7.49 1.52
C VAL A 255 -14.09 -8.98 1.27
N PHE A 256 -13.55 -9.72 2.28
CA PHE A 256 -13.25 -11.14 2.15
C PHE A 256 -14.50 -12.02 2.19
N GLN A 257 -15.46 -11.71 3.05
CA GLN A 257 -16.66 -12.54 3.22
C GLN A 257 -17.78 -12.18 2.24
N ARG A 258 -17.90 -10.91 1.87
CA ARG A 258 -19.00 -10.39 1.05
C ARG A 258 -18.52 -9.36 0.01
N PRO A 259 -17.64 -9.75 -0.91
CA PRO A 259 -17.17 -8.85 -1.96
C PRO A 259 -18.35 -8.29 -2.76
N ARG A 260 -18.23 -7.05 -3.20
CA ARG A 260 -19.26 -6.29 -3.94
C ARG A 260 -18.88 -6.06 -5.39
N HIS A 261 -17.64 -6.39 -5.77
CA HIS A 261 -17.17 -6.31 -7.15
C HIS A 261 -16.79 -7.71 -7.67
N PRO A 262 -17.21 -8.11 -8.90
CA PRO A 262 -16.87 -9.42 -9.46
C PRO A 262 -15.38 -9.74 -9.51
N TYR A 263 -14.53 -8.75 -9.76
CA TYR A 263 -13.07 -8.91 -9.70
C TYR A 263 -12.58 -9.27 -8.29
N THR A 264 -13.07 -8.57 -7.27
CA THR A 264 -12.72 -8.86 -5.87
C THR A 264 -13.11 -10.29 -5.50
N ALA A 265 -14.33 -10.70 -5.88
CA ALA A 265 -14.79 -12.07 -5.66
C ALA A 265 -13.89 -13.12 -6.32
N ALA A 266 -13.42 -12.84 -7.53
CA ALA A 266 -12.50 -13.73 -8.23
C ALA A 266 -11.11 -13.76 -7.57
N LEU A 267 -10.58 -12.61 -7.13
CA LEU A 267 -9.33 -12.56 -6.35
C LEU A 267 -9.42 -13.36 -5.05
N MET A 268 -10.53 -13.22 -4.31
CA MET A 268 -10.72 -13.96 -3.04
C MET A 268 -10.79 -15.47 -3.24
N ARG A 269 -11.39 -15.94 -4.34
CA ARG A 269 -11.41 -17.37 -4.70
C ARG A 269 -10.04 -17.92 -5.10
N ALA A 270 -9.14 -17.08 -5.58
CA ALA A 270 -7.78 -17.47 -5.95
C ALA A 270 -6.86 -17.67 -4.73
N VAL A 271 -7.30 -17.26 -3.52
CA VAL A 271 -6.56 -17.50 -2.28
C VAL A 271 -6.58 -18.99 -1.96
N PRO A 272 -5.43 -19.66 -1.86
CA PRO A 272 -5.39 -21.07 -1.51
C PRO A 272 -6.02 -21.31 -0.12
N VAL A 273 -7.01 -22.18 -0.07
CA VAL A 273 -7.56 -22.67 1.20
C VAL A 273 -6.73 -23.88 1.61
N PRO A 274 -6.19 -23.95 2.84
CA PRO A 274 -5.37 -25.07 3.29
C PRO A 274 -6.18 -26.35 3.60
N ASP A 275 -7.36 -26.51 2.99
CA ASP A 275 -8.18 -27.72 3.07
C ASP A 275 -8.12 -28.44 1.71
N PRO A 276 -7.48 -29.63 1.62
CA PRO A 276 -7.36 -30.40 0.37
C PRO A 276 -8.73 -30.92 -0.14
N ARG A 277 -9.78 -30.85 0.65
CA ARG A 277 -11.14 -31.26 0.26
C ARG A 277 -11.89 -30.15 -0.49
N VAL A 278 -11.45 -28.92 -0.36
CA VAL A 278 -11.98 -27.80 -1.15
C VAL A 278 -11.28 -27.81 -2.50
N ALA A 279 -11.96 -28.37 -3.51
CA ALA A 279 -11.48 -28.28 -4.89
C ALA A 279 -11.22 -26.80 -5.21
N SER A 280 -10.02 -26.47 -5.65
CA SER A 280 -9.72 -25.18 -6.26
C SER A 280 -10.58 -25.11 -7.52
N GLY A 281 -11.82 -24.63 -7.37
CA GLY A 281 -12.75 -24.50 -8.49
C GLY A 281 -12.17 -23.60 -9.55
N ASP A 282 -12.73 -23.61 -10.78
CA ASP A 282 -12.38 -22.80 -11.95
C ASP A 282 -12.42 -21.27 -11.70
N ALA A 283 -11.68 -20.83 -10.69
CA ALA A 283 -11.61 -19.44 -10.22
C ALA A 283 -10.60 -18.59 -11.00
N MET A 284 -9.97 -19.16 -12.03
CA MET A 284 -9.06 -18.39 -12.87
C MET A 284 -9.84 -17.28 -13.59
N LEU A 285 -9.45 -16.05 -13.30
CA LEU A 285 -9.88 -14.87 -14.07
C LEU A 285 -9.51 -15.10 -15.54
N GLN A 286 -10.51 -15.34 -16.38
CA GLN A 286 -10.31 -15.54 -17.82
C GLN A 286 -9.96 -14.22 -18.50
N GLY A 287 -9.12 -14.27 -19.52
CA GLY A 287 -8.71 -13.13 -20.33
C GLY A 287 -7.56 -12.31 -19.72
N GLU A 288 -6.99 -11.46 -20.56
CA GLU A 288 -5.86 -10.59 -20.21
C GLU A 288 -6.31 -9.37 -19.42
N VAL A 289 -5.40 -8.84 -18.58
CA VAL A 289 -5.61 -7.58 -17.86
C VAL A 289 -5.74 -6.44 -18.89
N ALA A 290 -6.71 -5.56 -18.72
CA ALA A 290 -6.91 -4.44 -19.62
C ALA A 290 -5.65 -3.55 -19.69
N ASN A 291 -5.32 -3.08 -20.90
CA ASN A 291 -4.14 -2.27 -21.12
C ASN A 291 -4.32 -0.85 -20.51
N PRO A 292 -3.49 -0.44 -19.55
CA PRO A 292 -3.59 0.89 -18.92
C PRO A 292 -3.28 2.05 -19.87
N ALA A 293 -2.67 1.78 -21.04
CA ALA A 293 -2.45 2.80 -22.07
C ALA A 293 -3.68 2.99 -22.97
N ALA A 294 -4.55 1.99 -23.07
CA ALA A 294 -5.79 2.02 -23.84
C ALA A 294 -6.88 1.25 -23.06
N PRO A 295 -7.34 1.78 -21.91
CA PRO A 295 -8.35 1.10 -21.12
C PRO A 295 -9.68 1.04 -21.91
N PRO A 296 -10.49 -0.03 -21.71
CA PRO A 296 -11.76 -0.16 -22.37
C PRO A 296 -12.73 0.95 -21.93
N SER A 297 -13.72 1.25 -22.77
CA SER A 297 -14.82 2.17 -22.41
C SER A 297 -15.65 1.60 -21.25
N GLY A 298 -16.30 2.45 -20.49
CA GLY A 298 -17.14 2.05 -19.38
C GLY A 298 -16.36 1.45 -18.21
N CYS A 299 -16.84 0.32 -17.67
CA CYS A 299 -16.17 -0.41 -16.60
C CYS A 299 -14.90 -1.10 -17.12
N TYR A 300 -13.73 -0.80 -16.58
CA TYR A 300 -12.46 -1.39 -17.04
C TYR A 300 -12.40 -2.91 -16.91
N PHE A 301 -13.20 -3.49 -16.01
CA PHE A 301 -13.26 -4.93 -15.82
C PHE A 301 -14.27 -5.63 -16.74
N HIS A 302 -15.12 -4.90 -17.49
CA HIS A 302 -16.21 -5.53 -18.27
C HIS A 302 -15.73 -6.64 -19.24
N PRO A 303 -14.54 -6.57 -19.88
CA PRO A 303 -14.11 -7.65 -20.80
C PRO A 303 -13.86 -9.01 -20.12
N ARG A 304 -13.57 -8.98 -18.81
CA ARG A 304 -13.29 -10.18 -17.98
C ARG A 304 -14.45 -10.53 -17.05
N CYS A 305 -15.50 -9.70 -17.03
CA CYS A 305 -16.61 -9.85 -16.10
C CYS A 305 -17.70 -10.78 -16.66
N ARG A 306 -17.92 -11.93 -16.05
CA ARG A 306 -19.00 -12.85 -16.42
C ARG A 306 -20.42 -12.27 -16.24
N PHE A 307 -20.54 -11.19 -15.47
CA PHE A 307 -21.81 -10.47 -15.23
C PHE A 307 -21.93 -9.19 -16.05
N ALA A 308 -21.04 -9.00 -17.07
CA ALA A 308 -21.05 -7.78 -17.86
C ALA A 308 -22.36 -7.64 -18.64
N GLN A 309 -22.95 -6.44 -18.56
CA GLN A 309 -24.13 -6.03 -19.32
C GLN A 309 -23.78 -4.83 -20.22
N ASP A 310 -24.67 -4.44 -21.11
CA ASP A 310 -24.45 -3.34 -22.05
C ASP A 310 -24.11 -2.02 -21.35
N ARG A 311 -24.70 -1.76 -20.19
CA ARG A 311 -24.36 -0.60 -19.37
C ARG A 311 -22.89 -0.58 -18.97
N CYS A 312 -22.31 -1.74 -18.61
CA CYS A 312 -20.89 -1.84 -18.23
C CYS A 312 -19.94 -1.48 -19.38
N ARG A 313 -20.36 -1.62 -20.62
CA ARG A 313 -19.57 -1.28 -21.82
C ARG A 313 -19.63 0.21 -22.16
N ARG A 314 -20.73 0.88 -21.82
CA ARG A 314 -21.00 2.27 -22.21
C ARG A 314 -20.70 3.27 -21.12
N GLU A 315 -20.93 2.92 -19.84
CA GLU A 315 -20.85 3.83 -18.71
C GLU A 315 -19.79 3.36 -17.73
N ALA A 316 -18.92 4.29 -17.30
CA ALA A 316 -17.97 4.03 -16.22
C ALA A 316 -18.71 4.08 -14.86
N PRO A 317 -18.66 3.01 -14.04
CA PRO A 317 -19.26 3.04 -12.72
C PRO A 317 -18.49 3.97 -11.79
N LEU A 318 -19.21 4.69 -10.93
CA LEU A 318 -18.61 5.47 -9.85
C LEU A 318 -18.32 4.58 -8.63
N LEU A 319 -17.27 4.88 -7.89
CA LEU A 319 -17.05 4.31 -6.56
C LEU A 319 -18.12 4.89 -5.64
N ARG A 320 -19.03 4.04 -5.16
CA ARG A 320 -20.15 4.46 -4.29
C ARG A 320 -20.24 3.58 -3.05
N GLU A 321 -20.72 4.13 -1.99
CA GLU A 321 -21.05 3.37 -0.80
C GLU A 321 -22.24 2.45 -1.07
N VAL A 322 -22.07 1.15 -0.84
CA VAL A 322 -23.09 0.12 -1.07
C VAL A 322 -23.61 -0.47 0.24
N ARG A 323 -22.84 -0.32 1.32
CA ARG A 323 -23.17 -0.55 2.71
C ARG A 323 -22.34 0.37 3.59
N PRO A 324 -22.64 0.58 4.86
CA PRO A 324 -21.83 1.38 5.76
C PRO A 324 -20.36 0.96 5.70
N ASP A 325 -19.47 1.91 5.44
CA ASP A 325 -18.00 1.72 5.28
C ASP A 325 -17.59 0.69 4.19
N HIS A 326 -18.48 0.36 3.23
CA HIS A 326 -18.19 -0.56 2.14
C HIS A 326 -18.54 0.06 0.78
N PHE A 327 -17.53 0.37 -0.01
CA PHE A 327 -17.62 1.06 -1.30
C PHE A 327 -17.29 0.12 -2.44
N ALA A 328 -18.00 0.23 -3.57
CA ALA A 328 -17.72 -0.56 -4.76
C ALA A 328 -17.95 0.24 -6.04
N ARG A 329 -17.07 0.05 -7.03
CA ARG A 329 -17.14 0.63 -8.38
C ARG A 329 -17.79 -0.38 -9.34
N CYS A 330 -19.05 -0.70 -9.10
CA CYS A 330 -19.83 -1.61 -9.94
C CYS A 330 -21.27 -1.11 -10.05
N HIS A 331 -21.86 -1.15 -11.28
CA HIS A 331 -23.26 -0.77 -11.51
C HIS A 331 -24.23 -1.64 -10.71
N PHE A 332 -23.88 -2.92 -10.54
CA PHE A 332 -24.72 -3.95 -9.92
C PHE A 332 -24.21 -4.40 -8.54
N ALA A 333 -23.40 -3.55 -7.89
CA ALA A 333 -22.91 -3.83 -6.53
C ALA A 333 -24.09 -3.97 -5.56
N GLY A 334 -24.17 -5.12 -4.90
CA GLY A 334 -25.28 -5.45 -3.98
C GLY A 334 -26.40 -6.28 -4.60
N GLU A 335 -26.52 -6.34 -5.90
CA GLU A 335 -27.53 -7.17 -6.62
C GLU A 335 -26.96 -8.55 -7.00
N LEU A 336 -25.63 -8.64 -7.19
CA LEU A 336 -24.96 -9.85 -7.62
C LEU A 336 -24.68 -10.80 -6.43
N SER A 337 -25.06 -12.06 -6.58
CA SER A 337 -24.66 -13.15 -5.65
C SER A 337 -23.27 -13.65 -6.05
N LEU A 338 -22.21 -13.00 -5.54
CA LEU A 338 -20.83 -13.23 -5.99
C LEU A 338 -20.16 -14.47 -5.37
N LEU A 339 -20.63 -14.95 -4.20
CA LEU A 339 -20.05 -16.07 -3.46
C LEU A 339 -21.01 -17.27 -3.32
N GLN A 340 -22.18 -17.29 -3.97
CA GLN A 340 -23.05 -18.47 -3.98
C GLN A 340 -22.45 -19.52 -4.93
N GLY A 341 -22.01 -20.63 -4.37
CA GLY A 341 -21.50 -21.81 -5.09
C GLY A 341 -20.10 -22.25 -4.59
N VAL A 342 -19.93 -22.39 -3.28
CA VAL A 342 -18.92 -23.24 -2.62
C VAL A 342 -19.67 -24.24 -1.79
#